data_a7d6a62cac4a0a5b87b33751c5c7f80b
#
_entry.id   a7d6a62cac4a0a5b87b33751c5c7f80b
#
_cell.length_a   1.000
_cell.length_b   1.000
_cell.length_c   1.000
_cell.angle_alpha   90.00
_cell.angle_beta   90.00
_cell.angle_gamma   90.00
#
_symmetry.space_group_name_H-M   'P 1'
#
loop_
_entity.id
_entity.type
_entity.pdbx_description
1 polymer ?
#
loop_
_entity_poly.entity_id
_entity_poly.type
_entity_poly.pdbx_seq_one_letter_code
_entity_poly.pdbx_strand_id
1 'polypeptide(L)'
;EVHAYLNELGRGWTGQGVAMEVGCWLGATSAALLEGLVEAGYDKTYWAFDRWQANESEVRKASEQNITLHLEENLKPIFLSNTKKIYDNIEAVKGMVPRTLNFFRAEPIEICMFDAPKRNPIFDDCIHMLLPHFIPGVTILGLMDYYFYRRQQFKPDWERFLAPVHFIEAHLDNFTVLQDFKENSSCAFFKYEKPISWKK
;
A
#
# COMPACT_ATOMS: atom_id res chain seq x y z
N GLU A 1 -15.15 0.90 7.43
CA GLU A 1 -15.41 1.16 5.99
C GLU A 1 -14.25 0.69 5.11
N VAL A 2 -13.02 1.20 5.28
CA VAL A 2 -11.87 0.84 4.43
C VAL A 2 -11.56 -0.66 4.47
N HIS A 3 -11.55 -1.30 5.63
CA HIS A 3 -11.29 -2.74 5.73
C HIS A 3 -12.35 -3.57 4.99
N ALA A 4 -13.63 -3.17 5.07
CA ALA A 4 -14.68 -3.83 4.30
C ALA A 4 -14.46 -3.68 2.78
N TYR A 5 -14.06 -2.49 2.34
CA TYR A 5 -13.72 -2.25 0.94
C TYR A 5 -12.49 -3.04 0.49
N LEU A 6 -11.43 -3.14 1.32
CA LEU A 6 -10.26 -3.96 1.03
C LEU A 6 -10.61 -5.45 0.88
N ASN A 7 -11.50 -5.95 1.72
CA ASN A 7 -12.01 -7.32 1.61
C ASN A 7 -12.78 -7.51 0.30
N GLU A 8 -13.69 -6.59 -0.07
CA GLU A 8 -14.37 -6.61 -1.36
C GLU A 8 -13.40 -6.50 -2.55
N LEU A 9 -12.39 -5.65 -2.44
CA LEU A 9 -11.33 -5.53 -3.44
C LEU A 9 -10.60 -6.86 -3.65
N GLY A 10 -10.26 -7.54 -2.55
CA GLY A 10 -9.65 -8.88 -2.59
C GLY A 10 -10.55 -9.90 -3.27
N ARG A 11 -11.87 -9.92 -2.97
CA ARG A 11 -12.85 -10.79 -3.64
C ARG A 11 -12.94 -10.53 -5.15
N GLY A 12 -12.68 -9.30 -5.57
CA GLY A 12 -12.67 -8.90 -6.97
C GLY A 12 -11.42 -9.30 -7.75
N TRP A 13 -10.45 -9.99 -7.13
CA TRP A 13 -9.23 -10.44 -7.80
C TRP A 13 -9.55 -11.35 -8.98
N THR A 14 -8.91 -11.09 -10.14
CA THR A 14 -9.23 -11.75 -11.41
C THR A 14 -8.22 -12.80 -11.85
N GLY A 15 -7.14 -13.01 -11.09
CA GLY A 15 -6.10 -13.97 -11.41
C GLY A 15 -5.00 -13.47 -12.34
N GLN A 16 -5.07 -12.21 -12.80
CA GLN A 16 -4.14 -11.69 -13.80
C GLN A 16 -2.79 -11.26 -13.20
N GLY A 17 -2.75 -10.90 -11.92
CA GLY A 17 -1.54 -10.43 -11.26
C GLY A 17 -1.47 -10.77 -9.79
N VAL A 18 -0.36 -10.38 -9.16
CA VAL A 18 -0.16 -10.50 -7.72
C VAL A 18 -0.79 -9.33 -6.97
N ALA A 19 -1.02 -9.52 -5.68
CA ALA A 19 -1.35 -8.44 -4.75
C ALA A 19 -0.12 -8.10 -3.91
N MET A 20 0.05 -6.80 -3.61
CA MET A 20 1.16 -6.31 -2.82
C MET A 20 0.81 -5.09 -1.96
N GLU A 21 1.57 -4.90 -0.88
CA GLU A 21 1.49 -3.72 -0.03
C GLU A 21 2.87 -3.16 0.30
N VAL A 22 3.01 -1.84 0.17
CA VAL A 22 4.21 -1.07 0.54
C VAL A 22 3.87 -0.20 1.74
N GLY A 23 4.39 -0.57 2.92
CA GLY A 23 4.03 0.02 4.20
C GLY A 23 2.94 -0.77 4.91
N CYS A 24 3.30 -1.88 5.55
CA CYS A 24 2.34 -2.85 6.09
C CYS A 24 2.11 -2.70 7.59
N TRP A 25 3.05 -2.05 8.31
CA TRP A 25 3.06 -1.94 9.78
C TRP A 25 2.73 -3.29 10.46
N LEU A 26 1.63 -3.37 11.21
CA LEU A 26 1.19 -4.60 11.91
C LEU A 26 0.25 -5.48 11.08
N GLY A 27 -0.09 -5.08 9.83
CA GLY A 27 -0.79 -5.90 8.85
C GLY A 27 -2.32 -5.84 8.89
N ALA A 28 -2.94 -4.80 9.47
CA ALA A 28 -4.41 -4.70 9.52
C ALA A 28 -5.03 -4.57 8.11
N THR A 29 -4.44 -3.74 7.24
CA THR A 29 -4.84 -3.57 5.85
C THR A 29 -4.55 -4.81 5.01
N SER A 30 -3.35 -5.39 5.18
CA SER A 30 -2.98 -6.67 4.54
C SER A 30 -3.96 -7.78 4.92
N ALA A 31 -4.33 -7.91 6.20
CA ALA A 31 -5.25 -8.95 6.66
C ALA A 31 -6.63 -8.80 5.99
N ALA A 32 -7.18 -7.58 5.97
CA ALA A 32 -8.48 -7.32 5.35
C ALA A 32 -8.49 -7.64 3.84
N LEU A 33 -7.41 -7.29 3.13
CA LEU A 33 -7.26 -7.62 1.71
C LEU A 33 -7.09 -9.14 1.50
N LEU A 34 -6.24 -9.79 2.30
CA LEU A 34 -5.98 -11.23 2.21
C LEU A 34 -7.22 -12.07 2.46
N GLU A 35 -8.09 -11.70 3.39
CA GLU A 35 -9.38 -12.39 3.61
C GLU A 35 -10.19 -12.46 2.31
N GLY A 36 -10.35 -11.34 1.61
CA GLY A 36 -11.04 -11.30 0.32
C GLY A 36 -10.31 -12.08 -0.79
N LEU A 37 -8.99 -11.96 -0.85
CA LEU A 37 -8.16 -12.69 -1.82
C LEU A 37 -8.31 -14.22 -1.66
N VAL A 38 -8.30 -14.71 -0.42
CA VAL A 38 -8.51 -16.14 -0.12
C VAL A 38 -9.90 -16.61 -0.57
N GLU A 39 -10.92 -15.82 -0.31
CA GLU A 39 -12.28 -16.11 -0.79
C GLU A 39 -12.38 -16.14 -2.33
N ALA A 40 -11.56 -15.34 -3.03
CA ALA A 40 -11.44 -15.36 -4.49
C ALA A 40 -10.60 -16.52 -5.05
N GLY A 41 -9.98 -17.33 -4.17
CA GLY A 41 -9.10 -18.43 -4.58
C GLY A 41 -7.69 -17.98 -4.97
N TYR A 42 -7.19 -16.90 -4.36
CA TYR A 42 -5.83 -16.38 -4.60
C TYR A 42 -4.77 -17.46 -4.34
N ASP A 43 -3.93 -17.70 -5.34
CA ASP A 43 -2.92 -18.77 -5.34
C ASP A 43 -1.48 -18.25 -5.58
N LYS A 44 -1.31 -16.91 -5.67
CA LYS A 44 -0.03 -16.27 -5.97
C LYS A 44 0.66 -15.79 -4.69
N THR A 45 1.92 -15.37 -4.81
CA THR A 45 2.65 -14.74 -3.69
C THR A 45 2.04 -13.38 -3.35
N TYR A 46 1.69 -13.16 -2.08
CA TYR A 46 1.40 -11.83 -1.55
C TYR A 46 2.71 -11.16 -1.15
N TRP A 47 3.00 -10.01 -1.75
CA TRP A 47 4.23 -9.25 -1.48
C TRP A 47 3.98 -8.16 -0.45
N ALA A 48 4.77 -8.17 0.64
CA ALA A 48 4.68 -7.19 1.70
C ALA A 48 6.05 -6.53 1.95
N PHE A 49 6.10 -5.20 1.84
CA PHE A 49 7.32 -4.41 2.00
C PHE A 49 7.14 -3.42 3.13
N ASP A 50 7.99 -3.51 4.15
CA ASP A 50 7.98 -2.55 5.25
C ASP A 50 9.35 -2.48 5.91
N ARG A 51 9.63 -1.37 6.57
CA ARG A 51 10.80 -1.22 7.42
C ARG A 51 10.75 -2.19 8.61
N TRP A 52 9.57 -2.44 9.15
CA TRP A 52 9.29 -3.22 10.36
C TRP A 52 10.26 -2.97 11.50
N GLN A 53 10.50 -1.71 11.78
CA GLN A 53 11.27 -1.23 12.91
C GLN A 53 10.51 -0.09 13.56
N ALA A 54 10.02 -0.29 14.77
CA ALA A 54 9.18 0.66 15.47
C ALA A 54 9.90 1.99 15.73
N ASN A 55 9.26 3.10 15.39
CA ASN A 55 9.70 4.43 15.77
C ASN A 55 8.79 5.04 16.86
N GLU A 56 9.16 6.20 17.38
CA GLU A 56 8.41 6.89 18.43
C GLU A 56 6.94 7.13 18.07
N SER A 57 6.65 7.47 16.81
CA SER A 57 5.28 7.72 16.37
C SER A 57 4.45 6.44 16.30
N GLU A 58 5.05 5.32 15.91
CA GLU A 58 4.42 4.01 15.87
C GLU A 58 4.18 3.44 17.27
N VAL A 59 5.15 3.61 18.18
CA VAL A 59 4.98 3.26 19.60
C VAL A 59 3.81 4.03 20.23
N ARG A 60 3.72 5.34 19.99
CA ARG A 60 2.60 6.15 20.47
C ARG A 60 1.27 5.70 19.87
N LYS A 61 1.20 5.51 18.52
CA LYS A 61 0.00 5.06 17.82
C LYS A 61 -0.47 3.68 18.32
N ALA A 62 0.45 2.77 18.59
CA ALA A 62 0.15 1.46 19.17
C ALA A 62 -0.43 1.58 20.59
N SER A 63 0.17 2.43 21.43
CA SER A 63 -0.31 2.69 22.80
C SER A 63 -1.74 3.25 22.81
N GLU A 64 -2.10 4.11 21.87
CA GLU A 64 -3.47 4.63 21.68
C GLU A 64 -4.49 3.51 21.35
N GLN A 65 -4.01 2.39 20.82
CA GLN A 65 -4.78 1.18 20.50
C GLN A 65 -4.64 0.06 21.53
N ASN A 66 -4.07 0.35 22.71
CA ASN A 66 -3.76 -0.64 23.76
C ASN A 66 -2.79 -1.75 23.31
N ILE A 67 -1.93 -1.46 22.36
CA ILE A 67 -0.86 -2.35 21.89
C ILE A 67 0.46 -1.85 22.48
N THR A 68 1.20 -2.72 23.14
CA THR A 68 2.54 -2.40 23.68
C THR A 68 3.58 -2.69 22.62
N LEU A 69 4.30 -1.65 22.19
CA LEU A 69 5.49 -1.74 21.33
C LEU A 69 6.65 -1.02 22.00
N HIS A 70 7.86 -1.47 21.71
CA HIS A 70 9.11 -0.81 22.16
C HIS A 70 9.78 -0.10 20.98
N LEU A 71 10.52 0.99 21.29
CA LEU A 71 11.32 1.66 20.28
C LEU A 71 12.33 0.68 19.67
N GLU A 72 12.54 0.78 18.36
CA GLU A 72 13.41 -0.10 17.56
C GLU A 72 12.95 -1.57 17.50
N GLU A 73 11.80 -1.92 18.05
CA GLU A 73 11.26 -3.28 18.00
C GLU A 73 11.07 -3.76 16.56
N ASN A 74 11.39 -5.02 16.31
CA ASN A 74 11.15 -5.66 15.02
C ASN A 74 9.69 -6.09 14.90
N LEU A 75 8.91 -5.37 14.09
CA LEU A 75 7.47 -5.59 13.91
C LEU A 75 7.11 -6.71 12.92
N LYS A 76 8.08 -7.21 12.13
CA LYS A 76 7.81 -8.27 11.13
C LYS A 76 7.20 -9.54 11.73
N PRO A 77 7.62 -10.04 12.92
CA PRO A 77 6.97 -11.21 13.53
C PRO A 77 5.50 -10.97 13.87
N ILE A 78 5.14 -9.76 14.31
CA ILE A 78 3.76 -9.39 14.62
C ILE A 78 2.93 -9.36 13.34
N PHE A 79 3.43 -8.71 12.29
CA PHE A 79 2.83 -8.71 10.95
C PHE A 79 2.55 -10.15 10.46
N LEU A 80 3.55 -11.01 10.50
CA LEU A 80 3.40 -12.41 10.05
C LEU A 80 2.41 -13.19 10.91
N SER A 81 2.39 -12.97 12.23
CA SER A 81 1.42 -13.59 13.13
C SER A 81 -0.02 -13.18 12.79
N ASN A 82 -0.24 -11.95 12.35
CA ASN A 82 -1.55 -11.43 11.98
C ASN A 82 -2.03 -11.91 10.60
N THR A 83 -1.12 -12.11 9.66
CA THR A 83 -1.44 -12.37 8.26
C THR A 83 -1.33 -13.83 7.85
N LYS A 84 -0.34 -14.59 8.35
CA LYS A 84 -0.11 -15.99 7.97
C LYS A 84 -1.22 -16.96 8.41
N LYS A 85 -2.01 -16.61 9.39
CA LYS A 85 -3.21 -17.37 9.77
C LYS A 85 -4.34 -17.29 8.72
N ILE A 86 -4.27 -16.29 7.82
CA ILE A 86 -5.21 -16.07 6.72
C ILE A 86 -4.66 -16.67 5.43
N TYR A 87 -3.38 -16.40 5.15
CA TYR A 87 -2.71 -16.83 3.92
C TYR A 87 -1.22 -17.10 4.16
N ASP A 88 -0.73 -18.28 3.75
CA ASP A 88 0.63 -18.73 4.07
C ASP A 88 1.70 -18.22 3.09
N ASN A 89 1.35 -18.07 1.79
CA ASN A 89 2.30 -17.69 0.74
C ASN A 89 2.56 -16.17 0.72
N ILE A 90 3.18 -15.66 1.80
CA ILE A 90 3.54 -14.25 1.96
C ILE A 90 5.05 -14.08 1.89
N GLU A 91 5.53 -13.28 0.93
CA GLU A 91 6.91 -12.81 0.87
C GLU A 91 7.01 -11.45 1.58
N ALA A 92 7.47 -11.48 2.82
CA ALA A 92 7.62 -10.28 3.65
C ALA A 92 9.07 -9.77 3.60
N VAL A 93 9.30 -8.67 2.90
CA VAL A 93 10.65 -8.09 2.68
C VAL A 93 10.88 -6.92 3.63
N LYS A 94 11.70 -7.15 4.67
CA LYS A 94 12.04 -6.12 5.67
C LYS A 94 13.12 -5.17 5.16
N GLY A 95 12.87 -3.87 5.25
CA GLY A 95 13.85 -2.80 5.00
C GLY A 95 13.22 -1.56 4.36
N MET A 96 14.08 -0.62 4.02
CA MET A 96 13.66 0.67 3.45
C MET A 96 13.39 0.57 1.96
N VAL A 97 12.22 1.06 1.53
CA VAL A 97 11.93 1.31 0.11
C VAL A 97 12.65 2.59 -0.35
N PRO A 98 13.03 2.72 -1.62
CA PRO A 98 12.76 1.82 -2.74
C PRO A 98 13.69 0.60 -2.81
N ARG A 99 14.77 0.57 -2.02
CA ARG A 99 15.82 -0.46 -2.10
C ARG A 99 15.27 -1.89 -2.01
N THR A 100 14.29 -2.13 -1.12
CA THR A 100 13.72 -3.46 -0.92
C THR A 100 12.82 -3.91 -2.07
N LEU A 101 12.31 -3.00 -2.90
CA LEU A 101 11.53 -3.34 -4.09
C LEU A 101 12.37 -4.10 -5.14
N ASN A 102 13.71 -4.05 -5.09
CA ASN A 102 14.58 -4.87 -5.94
C ASN A 102 14.42 -6.39 -5.68
N PHE A 103 13.81 -6.80 -4.57
CA PHE A 103 13.50 -8.21 -4.30
C PHE A 103 12.20 -8.67 -4.96
N PHE A 104 11.38 -7.74 -5.47
CA PHE A 104 10.18 -8.07 -6.23
C PHE A 104 10.53 -8.81 -7.52
N ARG A 105 9.84 -9.92 -7.80
CA ARG A 105 10.15 -10.82 -8.92
C ARG A 105 9.64 -10.36 -10.29
N ALA A 106 9.29 -9.09 -10.42
CA ALA A 106 8.81 -8.51 -11.68
C ALA A 106 7.54 -9.20 -12.25
N GLU A 107 6.67 -9.67 -11.38
CA GLU A 107 5.38 -10.27 -11.76
C GLU A 107 4.37 -9.16 -12.12
N PRO A 108 3.37 -9.44 -12.97
CA PRO A 108 2.26 -8.50 -13.17
C PRO A 108 1.56 -8.20 -11.84
N ILE A 109 1.22 -6.94 -11.60
CA ILE A 109 0.57 -6.49 -10.35
C ILE A 109 -0.89 -6.19 -10.65
N GLU A 110 -1.80 -6.84 -9.93
CA GLU A 110 -3.24 -6.60 -10.03
C GLU A 110 -3.73 -5.65 -8.93
N ILE A 111 -3.21 -5.80 -7.69
CA ILE A 111 -3.55 -4.93 -6.57
C ILE A 111 -2.26 -4.42 -5.93
N CYS A 112 -2.09 -3.10 -5.89
CA CYS A 112 -0.93 -2.44 -5.30
C CYS A 112 -1.39 -1.44 -4.23
N MET A 113 -1.08 -1.72 -2.97
CA MET A 113 -1.39 -0.84 -1.85
C MET A 113 -0.15 -0.03 -1.45
N PHE A 114 -0.32 1.28 -1.29
CA PHE A 114 0.73 2.20 -0.86
C PHE A 114 0.31 2.91 0.43
N ASP A 115 0.92 2.54 1.54
CA ASP A 115 0.79 3.25 2.82
C ASP A 115 2.10 3.95 3.24
N ALA A 116 3.19 3.62 2.59
CA ALA A 116 4.47 4.34 2.63
C ALA A 116 5.19 4.11 1.29
N PRO A 117 5.96 5.05 0.79
CA PRO A 117 6.27 6.41 1.23
C PRO A 117 5.27 7.45 0.73
N LYS A 118 5.29 8.65 1.34
CA LYS A 118 4.35 9.73 1.04
C LYS A 118 5.03 11.00 0.51
N ARG A 119 6.36 11.00 0.41
CA ARG A 119 7.18 12.15 0.00
C ARG A 119 8.17 11.80 -1.11
N ASN A 120 8.45 12.78 -1.94
CA ASN A 120 9.50 12.67 -2.93
C ASN A 120 10.91 12.81 -2.30
N PRO A 121 11.96 12.19 -2.88
CA PRO A 121 11.89 11.40 -4.14
C PRO A 121 11.43 9.94 -3.91
N ILE A 122 11.26 9.49 -2.67
CA ILE A 122 11.06 8.06 -2.35
C ILE A 122 9.76 7.53 -2.96
N PHE A 123 8.67 8.31 -2.96
CA PHE A 123 7.42 7.91 -3.60
C PHE A 123 7.61 7.72 -5.11
N ASP A 124 8.22 8.69 -5.77
CA ASP A 124 8.45 8.64 -7.22
C ASP A 124 9.35 7.45 -7.59
N ASP A 125 10.42 7.20 -6.84
CA ASP A 125 11.29 6.05 -7.05
C ASP A 125 10.50 4.73 -6.93
N CYS A 126 9.65 4.59 -5.90
CA CYS A 126 8.85 3.39 -5.72
C CYS A 126 7.84 3.20 -6.85
N ILE A 127 7.09 4.23 -7.22
CA ILE A 127 6.08 4.12 -8.26
C ILE A 127 6.72 3.84 -9.64
N HIS A 128 7.86 4.44 -9.94
CA HIS A 128 8.61 4.18 -11.17
C HIS A 128 9.11 2.73 -11.27
N MET A 129 9.49 2.12 -10.14
CA MET A 129 9.89 0.71 -10.11
C MET A 129 8.70 -0.23 -10.32
N LEU A 130 7.52 0.10 -9.80
CA LEU A 130 6.36 -0.80 -9.82
C LEU A 130 5.45 -0.59 -11.04
N LEU A 131 5.35 0.63 -11.56
CA LEU A 131 4.46 0.98 -12.66
C LEU A 131 4.66 0.13 -13.93
N PRO A 132 5.90 -0.28 -14.32
CA PRO A 132 6.10 -1.18 -15.46
C PRO A 132 5.42 -2.55 -15.31
N HIS A 133 5.03 -2.92 -14.10
CA HIS A 133 4.35 -4.19 -13.79
C HIS A 133 2.83 -4.03 -13.65
N PHE A 134 2.31 -2.81 -13.72
CA PHE A 134 0.89 -2.55 -13.69
C PHE A 134 0.24 -3.02 -14.99
N ILE A 135 -0.92 -3.65 -14.89
CA ILE A 135 -1.70 -4.17 -16.00
C ILE A 135 -2.76 -3.12 -16.37
N PRO A 136 -2.68 -2.48 -17.56
CA PRO A 136 -3.70 -1.51 -17.98
C PRO A 136 -5.09 -2.11 -17.99
N GLY A 137 -6.07 -1.37 -17.50
CA GLY A 137 -7.45 -1.81 -17.35
C GLY A 137 -7.72 -2.80 -16.20
N VAL A 138 -6.68 -3.20 -15.43
CA VAL A 138 -6.78 -4.21 -14.36
C VAL A 138 -6.24 -3.70 -13.03
N THR A 139 -4.98 -3.22 -13.00
CA THR A 139 -4.32 -2.84 -11.74
C THR A 139 -5.10 -1.79 -10.98
N ILE A 140 -5.32 -2.08 -9.69
CA ILE A 140 -5.87 -1.14 -8.72
C ILE A 140 -4.74 -0.65 -7.82
N LEU A 141 -4.55 0.66 -7.81
CA LEU A 141 -3.60 1.37 -6.94
C LEU A 141 -4.37 1.97 -5.76
N GLY A 142 -4.14 1.45 -4.56
CA GLY A 142 -4.67 2.00 -3.31
C GLY A 142 -3.63 2.92 -2.64
N LEU A 143 -3.98 4.19 -2.45
CA LEU A 143 -3.15 5.20 -1.78
C LEU A 143 -3.76 5.47 -0.40
N MET A 144 -3.19 4.86 0.64
CA MET A 144 -3.79 4.78 1.97
C MET A 144 -3.88 6.11 2.72
N ASP A 145 -3.02 7.06 2.46
CA ASP A 145 -3.07 8.40 3.07
C ASP A 145 -3.21 9.52 2.02
N TYR A 146 -3.88 9.25 0.90
CA TYR A 146 -4.01 10.18 -0.22
C TYR A 146 -4.51 11.57 0.18
N TYR A 147 -5.49 11.62 1.09
CA TYR A 147 -6.05 12.89 1.59
C TYR A 147 -5.46 13.35 2.93
N PHE A 148 -4.42 12.68 3.42
CA PHE A 148 -3.85 12.99 4.74
C PHE A 148 -3.30 14.42 4.84
N TYR A 149 -2.83 14.99 3.73
CA TYR A 149 -2.36 16.36 3.65
C TYR A 149 -3.41 17.39 4.12
N ARG A 150 -4.71 17.10 3.92
CA ARG A 150 -5.80 17.97 4.38
C ARG A 150 -5.81 18.12 5.90
N ARG A 151 -5.43 17.09 6.63
CA ARG A 151 -5.33 17.09 8.10
C ARG A 151 -4.02 17.71 8.58
N GLN A 152 -3.01 17.77 7.72
CA GLN A 152 -1.67 18.24 8.04
C GLN A 152 -1.38 19.65 7.52
N GLN A 153 -2.29 20.26 6.76
CA GLN A 153 -2.08 21.55 6.07
C GLN A 153 -1.67 22.73 6.97
N PHE A 154 -1.89 22.62 8.28
CA PHE A 154 -1.48 23.63 9.26
C PHE A 154 -0.19 23.29 10.01
N LYS A 155 0.45 22.18 9.67
CA LYS A 155 1.72 21.76 10.28
C LYS A 155 2.89 22.09 9.36
N PRO A 156 4.07 22.36 9.91
CA PRO A 156 5.31 22.37 9.12
C PRO A 156 5.44 21.07 8.35
N ASP A 157 5.99 21.11 7.15
CA ASP A 157 6.24 19.95 6.28
C ASP A 157 5.01 19.20 5.75
N TRP A 158 3.80 19.77 5.81
CA TRP A 158 2.60 19.14 5.26
C TRP A 158 2.74 18.79 3.76
N GLU A 159 3.53 19.56 3.02
CA GLU A 159 3.80 19.36 1.59
C GLU A 159 4.43 17.98 1.30
N ARG A 160 5.11 17.39 2.29
CA ARG A 160 5.67 16.03 2.16
C ARG A 160 4.64 14.94 1.89
N PHE A 161 3.36 15.20 2.15
CA PHE A 161 2.28 14.25 1.92
C PHE A 161 1.62 14.41 0.54
N LEU A 162 2.10 15.34 -0.28
CA LEU A 162 1.52 15.65 -1.59
C LEU A 162 2.06 14.80 -2.75
N ALA A 163 3.15 14.04 -2.57
CA ALA A 163 3.73 13.29 -3.67
C ALA A 163 2.73 12.35 -4.38
N PRO A 164 1.92 11.53 -3.68
CA PRO A 164 0.89 10.71 -4.32
C PRO A 164 -0.19 11.54 -5.02
N VAL A 165 -0.54 12.72 -4.46
CA VAL A 165 -1.56 13.61 -5.03
C VAL A 165 -1.05 14.18 -6.36
N HIS A 166 0.14 14.78 -6.35
CA HIS A 166 0.75 15.34 -7.56
C HIS A 166 0.96 14.28 -8.65
N PHE A 167 1.30 13.05 -8.26
CA PHE A 167 1.43 11.95 -9.21
C PHE A 167 0.09 11.66 -9.91
N ILE A 168 -0.99 11.51 -9.17
CA ILE A 168 -2.31 11.26 -9.76
C ILE A 168 -2.79 12.47 -10.59
N GLU A 169 -2.63 13.70 -10.08
CA GLU A 169 -3.01 14.93 -10.80
C GLU A 169 -2.27 15.10 -12.12
N ALA A 170 -0.99 14.70 -12.18
CA ALA A 170 -0.20 14.72 -13.40
C ALA A 170 -0.59 13.63 -14.42
N HIS A 171 -1.35 12.61 -13.98
CA HIS A 171 -1.68 11.43 -14.79
C HIS A 171 -3.18 11.09 -14.77
N LEU A 172 -4.06 12.10 -14.69
CA LEU A 172 -5.52 11.93 -14.63
C LEU A 172 -6.07 11.10 -15.79
N ASP A 173 -5.47 11.20 -16.96
CA ASP A 173 -5.85 10.39 -18.14
C ASP A 173 -5.51 8.90 -18.01
N ASN A 174 -4.65 8.52 -17.06
CA ASN A 174 -4.15 7.16 -16.88
C ASN A 174 -4.82 6.44 -15.71
N PHE A 175 -5.54 7.18 -14.85
CA PHE A 175 -6.16 6.64 -13.66
C PHE A 175 -7.61 7.07 -13.52
N THR A 176 -8.49 6.13 -13.20
CA THR A 176 -9.90 6.40 -12.85
C THR A 176 -10.10 6.16 -11.36
N VAL A 177 -10.72 7.11 -10.66
CA VAL A 177 -11.11 6.92 -9.25
C VAL A 177 -12.16 5.84 -9.15
N LEU A 178 -11.91 4.78 -8.38
CA LEU A 178 -12.86 3.73 -8.06
C LEU A 178 -13.64 4.03 -6.79
N GLN A 179 -12.92 4.44 -5.75
CA GLN A 179 -13.46 4.72 -4.42
C GLN A 179 -12.59 5.72 -3.70
N ASP A 180 -13.19 6.60 -2.90
CA ASP A 180 -12.45 7.45 -1.98
C ASP A 180 -13.09 7.48 -0.58
N PHE A 181 -12.25 7.72 0.43
CA PHE A 181 -12.62 7.79 1.84
C PHE A 181 -12.08 9.09 2.47
N LYS A 182 -12.43 10.23 1.85
CA LYS A 182 -11.93 11.57 2.21
C LYS A 182 -12.16 11.93 3.65
N GLU A 183 -13.33 11.60 4.18
CA GLU A 183 -13.78 12.09 5.49
C GLU A 183 -13.25 11.21 6.64
N ASN A 184 -13.19 9.90 6.44
CA ASN A 184 -12.96 8.97 7.55
C ASN A 184 -11.54 8.42 7.62
N SER A 185 -10.93 8.09 6.48
CA SER A 185 -9.69 7.32 6.45
C SER A 185 -8.58 7.91 5.57
N SER A 186 -8.85 9.00 4.86
CA SER A 186 -7.90 9.67 3.96
C SER A 186 -7.39 8.82 2.78
N CYS A 187 -8.08 7.73 2.43
CA CYS A 187 -7.65 6.79 1.39
C CYS A 187 -8.33 7.06 0.07
N ALA A 188 -7.67 6.70 -1.04
CA ALA A 188 -8.27 6.66 -2.38
C ALA A 188 -7.75 5.47 -3.17
N PHE A 189 -8.60 4.93 -4.04
CA PHE A 189 -8.33 3.78 -4.88
C PHE A 189 -8.55 4.15 -6.33
N PHE A 190 -7.56 3.82 -7.16
CA PHE A 190 -7.53 4.20 -8.56
C PHE A 190 -7.32 2.97 -9.43
N LYS A 191 -8.06 2.90 -10.52
CA LYS A 191 -7.81 1.92 -11.58
C LYS A 191 -6.81 2.49 -12.57
N TYR A 192 -5.77 1.75 -12.90
CA TYR A 192 -4.80 2.08 -13.94
C TYR A 192 -5.37 1.69 -15.30
N GLU A 193 -5.75 2.68 -16.11
CA GLU A 193 -6.50 2.45 -17.36
C GLU A 193 -5.58 2.28 -18.57
N LYS A 194 -4.49 3.03 -18.64
CA LYS A 194 -3.57 3.01 -19.79
C LYS A 194 -2.14 3.37 -19.40
N PRO A 195 -1.15 2.87 -20.14
CA PRO A 195 0.26 3.15 -19.86
C PRO A 195 0.60 4.64 -19.83
N ILE A 196 1.43 5.03 -18.86
CA ILE A 196 2.00 6.37 -18.80
C ILE A 196 3.13 6.46 -19.81
N SER A 197 3.04 7.45 -20.71
CA SER A 197 4.11 7.77 -21.63
C SER A 197 5.10 8.72 -20.96
N TRP A 198 6.20 8.21 -20.50
CA TRP A 198 7.30 9.06 -20.04
C TRP A 198 7.89 9.76 -21.25
N LYS A 199 7.71 11.07 -21.37
CA LYS A 199 8.46 11.84 -22.38
C LYS A 199 9.94 11.73 -22.02
N LYS A 200 10.71 11.15 -22.94
CA LYS A 200 12.17 11.10 -22.84
C LYS A 200 12.77 12.49 -22.86
#